data_19fcd13b35f1ba1b44e63d90a9525a57
#
_entry.id   19fcd13b35f1ba1b44e63d90a9525a57
#
_cell.length_a   1.000
_cell.length_b   1.000
_cell.length_c   1.000
_cell.angle_alpha   90.00
_cell.angle_beta   90.00
_cell.angle_gamma   90.00
#
_symmetry.space_group_name_H-M   'P 1'
#
loop_
_entity.id
_entity.type
_entity.pdbx_description
1 polymer ?
#
loop_
_entity_poly.entity_id
_entity_poly.type
_entity_poly.pdbx_seq_one_letter_code
_entity_poly.pdbx_strand_id
1 'polypeptide(L)'
;MADTLWGKGLPLDTAIHRFTVGNDPVVDLALAPHDALGSAAHARMLAHVGLLKDAEAKSLVTALQALHDEARAGAFVIRPEQEDGHTALEAALVERVGEPGKRIHLGRSRNDQVQLALRLLLREELLTLGARTAELAGAFLDFAQAHAGVALPGYTHLRRAMPSTFGLWGMAFAEGLLEELEALRGVWARLDRCPLGAAAGFGVPLPIDREYVAALLGFSRVQRSPIDVQNGRGRHEAAVLGWACSVAGTLEKWLWDVQLYSMDEFGFLGLPDAYTTGSSIMPQKKNPDVVELARGRCRELRGLAHQVEAIAGGLPSSYHRDFQLLKSPTLAALGSTRELLDVLTRLVPALQVKADAAARASDDTLYAAHHAYALVAQGQAFRDAYKQVGRELVEGTFRPDRGALTATHLGGAGNLGLPQAREELAAARAWLDGTHRAVADAAARVWTL
;
A
#
# COMPACT_ATOMS: atom_id res chain seq x y z
N MET A 1 -12.44 6.52 -40.47
CA MET A 1 -13.22 5.53 -39.65
C MET A 1 -12.21 4.75 -38.87
N ALA A 2 -12.29 4.74 -37.56
CA ALA A 2 -11.38 3.97 -36.74
C ALA A 2 -11.59 2.47 -37.02
N ASP A 3 -10.55 1.80 -37.53
CA ASP A 3 -10.55 0.34 -37.67
C ASP A 3 -10.31 -0.28 -36.27
N THR A 4 -11.39 -0.47 -35.54
CA THR A 4 -11.30 -1.23 -34.27
C THR A 4 -11.02 -2.70 -34.60
N LEU A 5 -10.19 -3.39 -33.78
CA LEU A 5 -9.82 -4.81 -34.00
C LEU A 5 -11.04 -5.76 -34.16
N TRP A 6 -12.20 -5.35 -33.64
CA TRP A 6 -13.47 -6.09 -33.75
C TRP A 6 -14.45 -5.48 -34.78
N GLY A 7 -14.03 -4.40 -35.47
CA GLY A 7 -14.86 -3.66 -36.41
C GLY A 7 -15.25 -4.51 -37.62
N LYS A 8 -16.57 -4.63 -37.87
CA LYS A 8 -17.13 -5.30 -39.05
C LYS A 8 -17.49 -4.31 -40.17
N GLY A 9 -16.84 -3.12 -40.20
CA GLY A 9 -17.12 -2.08 -41.17
C GLY A 9 -18.47 -1.34 -40.97
N LEU A 10 -19.14 -1.55 -39.82
CA LEU A 10 -20.37 -0.87 -39.45
C LEU A 10 -20.05 0.49 -38.77
N PRO A 11 -20.84 1.56 -39.06
CA PRO A 11 -20.66 2.84 -38.39
C PRO A 11 -20.93 2.71 -36.89
N LEU A 12 -19.99 3.18 -36.06
CA LEU A 12 -20.17 3.27 -34.61
C LEU A 12 -20.80 4.63 -34.26
N ASP A 13 -21.76 4.63 -33.34
CA ASP A 13 -22.23 5.87 -32.73
C ASP A 13 -21.12 6.46 -31.85
N THR A 14 -20.75 7.71 -32.15
CA THR A 14 -19.61 8.37 -31.51
C THR A 14 -19.82 8.58 -29.98
N ALA A 15 -21.05 8.84 -29.54
CA ALA A 15 -21.36 9.06 -28.14
C ALA A 15 -21.27 7.73 -27.37
N ILE A 16 -21.83 6.66 -27.92
CA ILE A 16 -21.76 5.31 -27.35
C ILE A 16 -20.31 4.82 -27.30
N HIS A 17 -19.55 5.04 -28.39
CA HIS A 17 -18.14 4.68 -28.43
C HIS A 17 -17.33 5.40 -27.33
N ARG A 18 -17.48 6.72 -27.19
CA ARG A 18 -16.82 7.50 -26.12
C ARG A 18 -17.20 6.99 -24.73
N PHE A 19 -18.47 6.68 -24.50
CA PHE A 19 -18.94 6.13 -23.22
C PHE A 19 -18.31 4.77 -22.90
N THR A 20 -18.22 3.88 -23.91
CA THR A 20 -17.66 2.53 -23.71
C THR A 20 -16.14 2.50 -23.63
N VAL A 21 -15.42 3.41 -24.24
CA VAL A 21 -13.97 3.58 -24.09
C VAL A 21 -13.63 4.20 -22.73
N GLY A 22 -14.41 5.20 -22.31
CA GLY A 22 -14.24 5.84 -21.00
C GLY A 22 -12.85 6.47 -20.84
N ASN A 23 -12.21 6.17 -19.71
CA ASN A 23 -10.88 6.70 -19.34
C ASN A 23 -9.72 5.72 -19.64
N ASP A 24 -9.98 4.62 -20.34
CA ASP A 24 -8.98 3.57 -20.59
C ASP A 24 -7.70 4.09 -21.27
N PRO A 25 -7.75 4.99 -22.27
CA PRO A 25 -6.52 5.52 -22.90
C PRO A 25 -5.57 6.23 -21.91
N VAL A 26 -6.09 6.76 -20.82
CA VAL A 26 -5.29 7.44 -19.79
C VAL A 26 -4.78 6.44 -18.73
N VAL A 27 -5.67 5.60 -18.21
CA VAL A 27 -5.30 4.68 -17.11
C VAL A 27 -4.46 3.51 -17.59
N ASP A 28 -4.60 3.08 -18.83
CA ASP A 28 -3.82 1.99 -19.41
C ASP A 28 -2.36 2.35 -19.66
N LEU A 29 -1.99 3.64 -19.66
CA LEU A 29 -0.59 4.06 -19.69
C LEU A 29 0.20 3.47 -18.52
N ALA A 30 -0.42 3.35 -17.34
CA ALA A 30 0.21 2.71 -16.18
C ALA A 30 0.39 1.20 -16.35
N LEU A 31 -0.42 0.57 -17.20
CA LEU A 31 -0.37 -0.87 -17.48
C LEU A 31 0.57 -1.21 -18.65
N ALA A 32 0.84 -0.27 -19.54
CA ALA A 32 1.57 -0.48 -20.79
C ALA A 32 2.93 -1.18 -20.61
N PRO A 33 3.81 -0.81 -19.64
CA PRO A 33 5.07 -1.51 -19.45
C PRO A 33 4.87 -2.96 -18.99
N HIS A 34 3.86 -3.21 -18.17
CA HIS A 34 3.54 -4.55 -17.67
C HIS A 34 2.91 -5.43 -18.76
N ASP A 35 2.12 -4.84 -19.65
CA ASP A 35 1.56 -5.52 -20.82
C ASP A 35 2.66 -5.90 -21.82
N ALA A 36 3.60 -5.00 -22.07
CA ALA A 36 4.77 -5.30 -22.90
C ALA A 36 5.60 -6.47 -22.35
N LEU A 37 5.87 -6.47 -21.03
CA LEU A 37 6.59 -7.58 -20.36
C LEU A 37 5.82 -8.89 -20.45
N GLY A 38 4.51 -8.87 -20.17
CA GLY A 38 3.64 -10.03 -20.28
C GLY A 38 3.54 -10.58 -21.70
N SER A 39 3.47 -9.68 -22.69
CA SER A 39 3.44 -10.01 -24.11
C SER A 39 4.75 -10.64 -24.58
N ALA A 40 5.89 -10.18 -24.07
CA ALA A 40 7.20 -10.79 -24.38
C ALA A 40 7.31 -12.23 -23.81
N ALA A 41 6.85 -12.44 -22.59
CA ALA A 41 6.80 -13.79 -22.01
C ALA A 41 5.86 -14.71 -22.82
N HIS A 42 4.75 -14.17 -23.30
CA HIS A 42 3.83 -14.91 -24.18
C HIS A 42 4.47 -15.26 -25.54
N ALA A 43 5.13 -14.33 -26.19
CA ALA A 43 5.84 -14.59 -27.45
C ALA A 43 6.88 -15.71 -27.30
N ARG A 44 7.62 -15.73 -26.18
CA ARG A 44 8.58 -16.80 -25.87
C ARG A 44 7.90 -18.14 -25.64
N MET A 45 6.76 -18.15 -24.96
CA MET A 45 5.98 -19.38 -24.77
C MET A 45 5.47 -19.92 -26.11
N LEU A 46 4.98 -19.06 -27.00
CA LEU A 46 4.52 -19.50 -28.34
C LEU A 46 5.66 -20.13 -29.15
N ALA A 47 6.89 -19.62 -29.06
CA ALA A 47 8.06 -20.26 -29.68
C ALA A 47 8.40 -21.57 -28.97
N HIS A 48 8.42 -21.60 -27.65
CA HIS A 48 8.71 -22.81 -26.86
C HIS A 48 7.79 -23.97 -27.23
N VAL A 49 6.53 -23.72 -27.51
CA VAL A 49 5.55 -24.76 -27.91
C VAL A 49 5.44 -24.92 -29.44
N GLY A 50 6.28 -24.27 -30.23
CA GLY A 50 6.34 -24.42 -31.69
C GLY A 50 5.22 -23.73 -32.48
N LEU A 51 4.43 -22.81 -31.81
CA LEU A 51 3.39 -22.01 -32.46
C LEU A 51 3.91 -20.73 -33.11
N LEU A 52 5.15 -20.36 -32.82
CA LEU A 52 5.88 -19.23 -33.40
C LEU A 52 7.31 -19.65 -33.72
N LYS A 53 7.89 -19.10 -34.77
CA LYS A 53 9.31 -19.35 -35.06
C LYS A 53 10.21 -18.57 -34.12
N ASP A 54 11.37 -19.11 -33.76
CA ASP A 54 12.35 -18.44 -32.88
C ASP A 54 12.75 -17.05 -33.39
N ALA A 55 12.95 -16.87 -34.68
CA ALA A 55 13.30 -15.59 -35.27
C ALA A 55 12.16 -14.56 -35.13
N GLU A 56 10.90 -14.99 -35.24
CA GLU A 56 9.71 -14.12 -35.03
C GLU A 56 9.59 -13.76 -33.56
N ALA A 57 9.76 -14.71 -32.65
CA ALA A 57 9.74 -14.46 -31.20
C ALA A 57 10.84 -13.48 -30.81
N LYS A 58 12.06 -13.64 -31.34
CA LYS A 58 13.16 -12.72 -31.09
C LYS A 58 12.84 -11.30 -31.54
N SER A 59 12.28 -11.15 -32.74
CA SER A 59 11.85 -9.84 -33.26
C SER A 59 10.79 -9.19 -32.37
N LEU A 60 9.78 -9.97 -31.95
CA LEU A 60 8.71 -9.50 -31.04
C LEU A 60 9.27 -9.07 -29.68
N VAL A 61 10.11 -9.89 -29.04
CA VAL A 61 10.68 -9.59 -27.72
C VAL A 61 11.52 -8.32 -27.76
N THR A 62 12.34 -8.14 -28.82
CA THR A 62 13.13 -6.91 -29.01
C THR A 62 12.25 -5.66 -29.16
N ALA A 63 11.20 -5.75 -29.96
CA ALA A 63 10.25 -4.63 -30.14
C ALA A 63 9.45 -4.34 -28.87
N LEU A 64 9.04 -5.39 -28.14
CA LEU A 64 8.33 -5.26 -26.86
C LEU A 64 9.21 -4.66 -25.77
N GLN A 65 10.50 -4.98 -25.73
CA GLN A 65 11.46 -4.36 -24.81
C GLN A 65 11.55 -2.85 -25.07
N ALA A 66 11.67 -2.43 -26.32
CA ALA A 66 11.70 -1.01 -26.67
C ALA A 66 10.39 -0.31 -26.28
N LEU A 67 9.23 -0.94 -26.51
CA LEU A 67 7.92 -0.40 -26.11
C LEU A 67 7.76 -0.33 -24.58
N HIS A 68 8.28 -1.32 -23.85
CA HIS A 68 8.34 -1.30 -22.41
C HIS A 68 9.15 -0.10 -21.90
N ASP A 69 10.34 0.14 -22.48
CA ASP A 69 11.22 1.23 -22.08
C ASP A 69 10.62 2.61 -22.39
N GLU A 70 9.96 2.74 -23.56
CA GLU A 70 9.19 3.93 -23.93
C GLU A 70 8.02 4.19 -22.95
N ALA A 71 7.30 3.14 -22.56
CA ALA A 71 6.21 3.25 -21.59
C ALA A 71 6.71 3.64 -20.19
N ARG A 72 7.83 3.07 -19.74
CA ARG A 72 8.49 3.48 -18.48
C ARG A 72 9.00 4.92 -18.51
N ALA A 73 9.43 5.41 -19.67
CA ALA A 73 9.87 6.79 -19.87
C ALA A 73 8.72 7.78 -20.08
N GLY A 74 7.45 7.31 -20.10
CA GLY A 74 6.27 8.16 -20.39
C GLY A 74 6.14 8.60 -21.84
N ALA A 75 6.85 7.95 -22.76
CA ALA A 75 6.85 8.27 -24.19
C ALA A 75 5.83 7.45 -25.00
N PHE A 76 5.28 6.37 -24.41
CA PHE A 76 4.23 5.57 -25.05
C PHE A 76 2.90 6.33 -25.04
N VAL A 77 2.21 6.36 -26.18
CA VAL A 77 0.95 7.10 -26.37
C VAL A 77 -0.15 6.14 -26.80
N ILE A 78 -1.31 6.24 -26.18
CA ILE A 78 -2.54 5.58 -26.60
C ILE A 78 -3.42 6.62 -27.27
N ARG A 79 -3.67 6.44 -28.57
CA ARG A 79 -4.52 7.37 -29.33
C ARG A 79 -5.99 7.07 -29.06
N PRO A 80 -6.88 8.08 -29.12
CA PRO A 80 -8.32 7.88 -28.85
C PRO A 80 -8.98 6.81 -29.73
N GLU A 81 -8.48 6.62 -30.96
CA GLU A 81 -8.97 5.63 -31.91
C GLU A 81 -8.57 4.19 -31.55
N GLN A 82 -7.59 4.02 -30.66
CA GLN A 82 -7.07 2.71 -30.25
C GLN A 82 -7.84 2.08 -29.07
N GLU A 83 -8.77 2.82 -28.46
CA GLU A 83 -9.65 2.39 -27.36
C GLU A 83 -8.91 2.08 -26.04
N ASP A 84 -7.87 1.24 -26.07
CA ASP A 84 -7.15 0.75 -24.91
C ASP A 84 -5.65 0.51 -25.17
N GLY A 85 -4.90 0.25 -24.10
CA GLY A 85 -3.47 0.00 -24.16
C GLY A 85 -3.10 -1.24 -24.96
N HIS A 86 -3.94 -2.26 -24.97
CA HIS A 86 -3.68 -3.52 -25.68
C HIS A 86 -3.71 -3.31 -27.20
N THR A 87 -4.71 -2.57 -27.69
CA THR A 87 -4.81 -2.18 -29.10
C THR A 87 -3.63 -1.32 -29.51
N ALA A 88 -3.24 -0.35 -28.68
CA ALA A 88 -2.11 0.53 -28.95
C ALA A 88 -0.80 -0.27 -29.03
N LEU A 89 -0.56 -1.21 -28.10
CA LEU A 89 0.62 -2.06 -28.09
C LEU A 89 0.70 -2.96 -29.34
N GLU A 90 -0.40 -3.61 -29.70
CA GLU A 90 -0.47 -4.46 -30.90
C GLU A 90 -0.23 -3.65 -32.18
N ALA A 91 -0.85 -2.48 -32.32
CA ALA A 91 -0.62 -1.59 -33.45
C ALA A 91 0.85 -1.16 -33.57
N ALA A 92 1.46 -0.76 -32.45
CA ALA A 92 2.88 -0.40 -32.41
C ALA A 92 3.80 -1.57 -32.75
N LEU A 93 3.45 -2.79 -32.37
CA LEU A 93 4.19 -4.01 -32.76
C LEU A 93 4.09 -4.27 -34.25
N VAL A 94 2.89 -4.21 -34.83
CA VAL A 94 2.68 -4.41 -36.26
C VAL A 94 3.46 -3.37 -37.08
N GLU A 95 3.48 -2.12 -36.62
CA GLU A 95 4.26 -1.06 -37.26
C GLU A 95 5.77 -1.35 -37.26
N ARG A 96 6.31 -1.94 -36.16
CA ARG A 96 7.74 -2.20 -35.99
C ARG A 96 8.24 -3.49 -36.65
N VAL A 97 7.44 -4.55 -36.55
CA VAL A 97 7.90 -5.90 -36.96
C VAL A 97 7.03 -6.54 -38.05
N GLY A 98 5.97 -5.89 -38.52
CA GLY A 98 5.10 -6.38 -39.57
C GLY A 98 4.30 -7.63 -39.22
N GLU A 99 4.33 -8.67 -40.07
CA GLU A 99 3.53 -9.90 -39.91
C GLU A 99 3.71 -10.63 -38.56
N PRO A 100 4.91 -10.73 -37.96
CA PRO A 100 5.07 -11.28 -36.61
C PRO A 100 4.22 -10.55 -35.56
N GLY A 101 4.05 -9.21 -35.67
CA GLY A 101 3.23 -8.41 -34.77
C GLY A 101 1.77 -8.87 -34.71
N LYS A 102 1.20 -9.30 -35.83
CA LYS A 102 -0.18 -9.81 -35.91
C LYS A 102 -0.37 -11.18 -35.21
N ARG A 103 0.71 -11.88 -34.91
CA ARG A 103 0.67 -13.21 -34.28
C ARG A 103 0.72 -13.17 -32.75
N ILE A 104 1.03 -12.02 -32.17
CA ILE A 104 1.19 -11.88 -30.71
C ILE A 104 -0.09 -12.20 -29.93
N HIS A 105 -1.25 -12.02 -30.56
CA HIS A 105 -2.54 -12.29 -29.92
C HIS A 105 -2.97 -13.77 -29.93
N LEU A 106 -2.22 -14.66 -30.60
CA LEU A 106 -2.54 -16.08 -30.71
C LEU A 106 -2.68 -16.73 -29.32
N GLY A 107 -3.83 -17.34 -29.05
CA GLY A 107 -4.10 -18.03 -27.78
C GLY A 107 -4.35 -17.11 -26.59
N ARG A 108 -4.55 -15.80 -26.77
CA ARG A 108 -4.91 -14.83 -25.74
C ARG A 108 -6.30 -14.23 -25.96
N SER A 109 -6.80 -13.64 -24.88
CA SER A 109 -7.88 -12.64 -24.89
C SER A 109 -7.39 -11.37 -24.21
N ARG A 110 -7.98 -10.19 -24.55
CA ARG A 110 -7.75 -8.97 -23.76
C ARG A 110 -8.05 -9.20 -22.27
N ASN A 111 -8.96 -10.13 -21.96
CA ASN A 111 -9.39 -10.41 -20.58
C ASN A 111 -8.28 -11.01 -19.72
N ASP A 112 -7.49 -11.98 -20.21
CA ASP A 112 -6.37 -12.54 -19.45
C ASP A 112 -5.10 -11.69 -19.59
N GLN A 113 -4.95 -10.95 -20.67
CA GLN A 113 -3.87 -9.99 -20.91
C GLN A 113 -3.92 -8.84 -19.89
N VAL A 114 -5.07 -8.18 -19.71
CA VAL A 114 -5.23 -7.12 -18.70
C VAL A 114 -5.06 -7.65 -17.27
N GLN A 115 -5.50 -8.89 -17.01
CA GLN A 115 -5.29 -9.54 -15.71
C GLN A 115 -3.81 -9.72 -15.40
N LEU A 116 -3.00 -10.12 -16.39
CA LEU A 116 -1.57 -10.25 -16.21
C LEU A 116 -0.91 -8.89 -15.96
N ALA A 117 -1.22 -7.88 -16.80
CA ALA A 117 -0.67 -6.53 -16.65
C ALA A 117 -0.98 -5.93 -15.27
N LEU A 118 -2.25 -6.02 -14.83
CA LEU A 118 -2.64 -5.61 -13.47
C LEU A 118 -1.92 -6.40 -12.39
N ARG A 119 -1.77 -7.72 -12.56
CA ARG A 119 -1.10 -8.57 -11.57
C ARG A 119 0.38 -8.20 -11.41
N LEU A 120 1.07 -7.91 -12.51
CA LEU A 120 2.46 -7.44 -12.50
C LEU A 120 2.57 -6.07 -11.84
N LEU A 121 1.69 -5.12 -12.20
CA LEU A 121 1.63 -3.81 -11.57
C LEU A 121 1.36 -3.91 -10.06
N LEU A 122 0.36 -4.69 -9.64
CA LEU A 122 0.01 -4.83 -8.23
C LEU A 122 1.14 -5.50 -7.41
N ARG A 123 1.90 -6.42 -8.00
CA ARG A 123 3.09 -7.00 -7.36
C ARG A 123 4.18 -5.96 -7.14
N GLU A 124 4.48 -5.14 -8.15
CA GLU A 124 5.47 -4.06 -8.07
C GLU A 124 5.04 -3.01 -7.04
N GLU A 125 3.78 -2.56 -7.09
CA GLU A 125 3.24 -1.57 -6.17
C GLU A 125 3.20 -2.07 -4.73
N LEU A 126 2.79 -3.31 -4.49
CA LEU A 126 2.76 -3.87 -3.14
C LEU A 126 4.15 -3.92 -2.49
N LEU A 127 5.18 -4.28 -3.25
CA LEU A 127 6.56 -4.28 -2.76
C LEU A 127 7.05 -2.84 -2.50
N THR A 128 6.73 -1.90 -3.37
CA THR A 128 7.05 -0.48 -3.20
C THR A 128 6.40 0.10 -1.95
N LEU A 129 5.10 -0.14 -1.76
CA LEU A 129 4.37 0.30 -0.58
C LEU A 129 4.88 -0.38 0.71
N GLY A 130 5.23 -1.66 0.63
CA GLY A 130 5.84 -2.39 1.74
C GLY A 130 7.19 -1.80 2.16
N ALA A 131 8.06 -1.46 1.20
CA ALA A 131 9.34 -0.82 1.48
C ALA A 131 9.14 0.56 2.17
N ARG A 132 8.22 1.39 1.68
CA ARG A 132 7.88 2.68 2.29
C ARG A 132 7.27 2.53 3.69
N THR A 133 6.44 1.51 3.91
CA THR A 133 5.90 1.18 5.23
C THR A 133 7.03 0.78 6.19
N ALA A 134 8.03 0.02 5.72
CA ALA A 134 9.19 -0.35 6.51
C ALA A 134 10.12 0.84 6.82
N GLU A 135 10.22 1.82 5.91
CA GLU A 135 10.92 3.08 6.17
C GLU A 135 10.22 3.90 7.26
N LEU A 136 8.89 4.03 7.16
CA LEU A 136 8.09 4.74 8.16
C LEU A 136 8.11 4.04 9.52
N ALA A 137 8.03 2.71 9.57
CA ALA A 137 8.19 1.95 10.82
C ALA A 137 9.56 2.22 11.47
N GLY A 138 10.63 2.28 10.65
CA GLY A 138 11.96 2.68 11.10
C GLY A 138 11.99 4.07 11.71
N ALA A 139 11.34 5.05 11.08
CA ALA A 139 11.25 6.41 11.61
C ALA A 139 10.53 6.48 12.96
N PHE A 140 9.46 5.69 13.16
CA PHE A 140 8.79 5.57 14.46
C PHE A 140 9.67 4.90 15.52
N LEU A 141 10.44 3.87 15.17
CA LEU A 141 11.41 3.23 16.10
C LEU A 141 12.52 4.19 16.51
N ASP A 142 13.03 5.00 15.58
CA ASP A 142 14.04 6.01 15.87
C ASP A 142 13.48 7.12 16.78
N PHE A 143 12.25 7.58 16.50
CA PHE A 143 11.53 8.52 17.35
C PHE A 143 11.32 7.94 18.77
N ALA A 144 10.84 6.69 18.85
CA ALA A 144 10.63 6.03 20.13
C ALA A 144 11.91 5.89 20.94
N GLN A 145 13.01 5.56 20.31
CA GLN A 145 14.32 5.47 20.95
C GLN A 145 14.81 6.84 21.43
N ALA A 146 14.71 7.89 20.61
CA ALA A 146 15.15 9.24 20.95
C ALA A 146 14.37 9.82 22.14
N HIS A 147 13.11 9.42 22.29
CA HIS A 147 12.20 9.96 23.32
C HIS A 147 11.75 8.92 24.35
N ALA A 148 12.52 7.84 24.55
CA ALA A 148 12.16 6.72 25.40
C ALA A 148 11.77 7.14 26.82
N GLY A 149 12.53 8.09 27.42
CA GLY A 149 12.32 8.59 28.78
C GLY A 149 11.58 9.93 28.86
N VAL A 150 11.16 10.53 27.72
CA VAL A 150 10.49 11.82 27.74
C VAL A 150 9.03 11.66 28.13
N ALA A 151 8.64 12.25 29.28
CA ALA A 151 7.29 12.11 29.83
C ALA A 151 6.22 12.61 28.86
N LEU A 152 5.12 11.83 28.79
CA LEU A 152 3.87 12.18 28.12
C LEU A 152 2.72 11.69 28.99
N PRO A 153 1.73 12.52 29.35
CA PRO A 153 0.55 12.01 30.04
C PRO A 153 -0.22 11.04 29.14
N GLY A 154 -0.49 9.84 29.63
CA GLY A 154 -1.34 8.86 28.95
C GLY A 154 -2.82 9.23 29.08
N TYR A 155 -3.58 9.04 28.01
CA TYR A 155 -5.00 9.35 27.94
C TYR A 155 -5.84 8.10 27.65
N THR A 156 -6.98 8.00 28.33
CA THR A 156 -8.11 7.14 27.95
C THR A 156 -9.39 7.97 28.01
N HIS A 157 -10.33 7.75 27.09
CA HIS A 157 -11.57 8.55 27.01
C HIS A 157 -11.32 10.07 26.91
N LEU A 158 -10.20 10.49 26.33
CA LEU A 158 -9.71 11.88 26.33
C LEU A 158 -9.54 12.47 27.75
N ARG A 159 -9.33 11.62 28.76
CA ARG A 159 -9.01 12.00 30.14
C ARG A 159 -7.61 11.53 30.47
N ARG A 160 -6.87 12.34 31.25
CA ARG A 160 -5.57 11.92 31.79
C ARG A 160 -5.74 10.67 32.63
N ALA A 161 -4.92 9.68 32.41
CA ALA A 161 -5.08 8.35 32.99
C ALA A 161 -3.84 7.90 33.77
N MET A 162 -2.72 7.70 33.11
CA MET A 162 -1.50 7.14 33.71
C MET A 162 -0.25 7.83 33.15
N PRO A 163 0.90 7.74 33.85
CA PRO A 163 2.16 8.22 33.30
C PRO A 163 2.56 7.38 32.08
N SER A 164 3.08 8.04 31.06
CA SER A 164 3.56 7.46 29.82
C SER A 164 4.80 8.20 29.32
N THR A 165 5.32 7.82 28.16
CA THR A 165 6.43 8.51 27.48
C THR A 165 6.14 8.67 26.00
N PHE A 166 6.79 9.65 25.35
CA PHE A 166 6.77 9.77 23.89
C PHE A 166 7.38 8.52 23.24
N GLY A 167 8.33 7.86 23.89
CA GLY A 167 8.87 6.59 23.41
C GLY A 167 7.82 5.49 23.34
N LEU A 168 7.02 5.32 24.41
CA LEU A 168 5.93 4.35 24.44
C LEU A 168 4.85 4.68 23.40
N TRP A 169 4.51 5.96 23.25
CA TRP A 169 3.59 6.43 22.21
C TRP A 169 4.11 6.16 20.80
N GLY A 170 5.39 6.43 20.50
CA GLY A 170 6.00 6.14 19.22
C GLY A 170 6.03 4.65 18.89
N MET A 171 6.35 3.81 19.88
CA MET A 171 6.33 2.35 19.73
C MET A 171 4.99 1.81 19.30
N ALA A 172 3.87 2.35 19.80
CA ALA A 172 2.53 1.87 19.46
C ALA A 172 2.25 1.93 17.95
N PHE A 173 2.81 2.92 17.27
CA PHE A 173 2.64 3.07 15.80
C PHE A 173 3.69 2.29 15.02
N ALA A 174 4.89 2.11 15.57
CA ALA A 174 5.87 1.19 15.00
C ALA A 174 5.34 -0.25 14.98
N GLU A 175 4.80 -0.73 16.10
CA GLU A 175 4.20 -2.07 16.22
C GLU A 175 3.08 -2.28 15.19
N GLY A 176 2.13 -1.35 15.09
CA GLY A 176 1.05 -1.46 14.12
C GLY A 176 1.54 -1.54 12.68
N LEU A 177 2.64 -0.86 12.31
CA LEU A 177 3.22 -0.96 10.98
C LEU A 177 4.01 -2.27 10.79
N LEU A 178 4.63 -2.82 11.82
CA LEU A 178 5.30 -4.12 11.77
C LEU A 178 4.29 -5.27 11.55
N GLU A 179 3.13 -5.23 12.22
CA GLU A 179 2.03 -6.16 11.96
C GLU A 179 1.56 -6.10 10.50
N GLU A 180 1.45 -4.90 9.93
CA GLU A 180 1.06 -4.74 8.52
C GLU A 180 2.13 -5.25 7.54
N LEU A 181 3.41 -5.14 7.88
CA LEU A 181 4.50 -5.73 7.09
C LEU A 181 4.46 -7.27 7.12
N GLU A 182 4.04 -7.87 8.20
CA GLU A 182 3.79 -9.32 8.26
C GLU A 182 2.58 -9.70 7.42
N ALA A 183 1.45 -8.99 7.57
CA ALA A 183 0.21 -9.22 6.83
C ALA A 183 0.40 -9.10 5.30
N LEU A 184 1.30 -8.23 4.84
CA LEU A 184 1.63 -8.02 3.42
C LEU A 184 2.05 -9.33 2.73
N ARG A 185 2.73 -10.24 3.42
CA ARG A 185 3.14 -11.55 2.87
C ARG A 185 1.94 -12.38 2.44
N GLY A 186 0.82 -12.30 3.18
CA GLY A 186 -0.43 -12.96 2.82
C GLY A 186 -1.07 -12.36 1.57
N VAL A 187 -1.01 -11.03 1.41
CA VAL A 187 -1.47 -10.34 0.20
C VAL A 187 -0.59 -10.70 -0.99
N TRP A 188 0.73 -10.70 -0.81
CA TRP A 188 1.69 -11.15 -1.82
C TRP A 188 1.37 -12.55 -2.35
N ALA A 189 1.12 -13.51 -1.47
CA ALA A 189 0.82 -14.89 -1.83
C ALA A 189 -0.48 -15.03 -2.67
N ARG A 190 -1.40 -14.08 -2.56
CA ARG A 190 -2.59 -14.00 -3.44
C ARG A 190 -2.24 -13.50 -4.83
N LEU A 191 -1.33 -12.52 -4.93
CA LEU A 191 -0.89 -11.94 -6.19
C LEU A 191 0.08 -12.86 -6.95
N ASP A 192 0.79 -13.72 -6.26
CA ASP A 192 1.87 -14.55 -6.81
C ASP A 192 1.34 -15.81 -7.53
N ARG A 193 0.38 -15.58 -8.45
CA ARG A 193 -0.25 -16.60 -9.30
C ARG A 193 -0.45 -16.01 -10.69
N CYS A 194 0.15 -16.65 -11.70
CA CYS A 194 0.08 -16.21 -13.09
C CYS A 194 -1.32 -16.46 -13.69
N PRO A 195 -2.03 -15.43 -14.19
CA PRO A 195 -3.35 -15.60 -14.80
C PRO A 195 -3.31 -15.96 -16.29
N LEU A 196 -2.19 -15.66 -17.01
CA LEU A 196 -2.13 -15.76 -18.48
C LEU A 196 -2.42 -17.17 -18.98
N GLY A 197 -3.00 -17.25 -20.17
CA GLY A 197 -3.46 -18.48 -20.80
C GLY A 197 -4.85 -18.95 -20.36
N ALA A 198 -5.55 -18.14 -19.57
CA ALA A 198 -6.98 -18.34 -19.30
C ALA A 198 -7.86 -17.91 -20.48
N ALA A 199 -7.33 -17.12 -21.39
CA ALA A 199 -8.02 -16.49 -22.52
C ALA A 199 -9.29 -15.75 -22.06
N ALA A 200 -10.42 -16.01 -22.70
CA ALA A 200 -11.70 -15.40 -22.31
C ALA A 200 -12.33 -16.03 -21.04
N GLY A 201 -11.60 -16.88 -20.31
CA GLY A 201 -12.07 -17.54 -19.11
C GLY A 201 -12.37 -19.04 -19.28
N PHE A 202 -12.08 -19.60 -20.46
CA PHE A 202 -12.38 -21.00 -20.75
C PHE A 202 -11.16 -21.79 -21.31
N GLY A 203 -9.98 -21.13 -21.32
CA GLY A 203 -8.80 -21.68 -21.97
C GLY A 203 -8.89 -21.64 -23.50
N VAL A 204 -7.94 -22.31 -24.17
CA VAL A 204 -7.86 -22.40 -25.64
C VAL A 204 -7.49 -23.81 -26.08
N PRO A 205 -7.94 -24.29 -27.25
CA PRO A 205 -7.61 -25.62 -27.79
C PRO A 205 -6.25 -25.59 -28.48
N LEU A 206 -5.22 -25.04 -27.82
CA LEU A 206 -3.84 -24.94 -28.28
C LEU A 206 -2.91 -25.49 -27.19
N PRO A 207 -1.76 -26.05 -27.53
CA PRO A 207 -0.81 -26.61 -26.57
C PRO A 207 0.02 -25.52 -25.88
N ILE A 208 -0.65 -24.48 -25.33
CA ILE A 208 0.04 -23.41 -24.61
C ILE A 208 0.59 -23.91 -23.27
N ASP A 209 1.77 -23.41 -22.88
CA ASP A 209 2.43 -23.76 -21.63
C ASP A 209 2.30 -22.59 -20.63
N ARG A 210 1.29 -22.68 -19.75
CA ARG A 210 1.03 -21.69 -18.71
C ARG A 210 2.06 -21.73 -17.58
N GLU A 211 2.66 -22.88 -17.31
CA GLU A 211 3.68 -23.05 -16.28
C GLU A 211 5.00 -22.42 -16.73
N TYR A 212 5.37 -22.56 -18.00
CA TYR A 212 6.50 -21.86 -18.59
C TYR A 212 6.40 -20.34 -18.43
N VAL A 213 5.23 -19.76 -18.76
CA VAL A 213 5.00 -18.32 -18.58
C VAL A 213 5.08 -17.90 -17.13
N ALA A 214 4.48 -18.67 -16.22
CA ALA A 214 4.51 -18.39 -14.79
C ALA A 214 5.95 -18.39 -14.25
N ALA A 215 6.75 -19.40 -14.59
CA ALA A 215 8.15 -19.49 -14.19
C ALA A 215 8.99 -18.34 -14.78
N LEU A 216 8.79 -18.00 -16.05
CA LEU A 216 9.52 -16.94 -16.74
C LEU A 216 9.26 -15.56 -16.11
N LEU A 217 8.02 -15.28 -15.69
CA LEU A 217 7.61 -14.03 -15.03
C LEU A 217 7.81 -14.07 -13.50
N GLY A 218 8.41 -15.13 -12.96
CA GLY A 218 8.70 -15.26 -11.53
C GLY A 218 7.46 -15.35 -10.65
N PHE A 219 6.38 -15.96 -11.14
CA PHE A 219 5.24 -16.35 -10.31
C PHE A 219 5.51 -17.72 -9.69
N SER A 220 5.07 -17.90 -8.44
CA SER A 220 5.22 -19.20 -7.75
C SER A 220 4.37 -20.31 -8.38
N ARG A 221 3.30 -19.97 -9.07
CA ARG A 221 2.36 -20.93 -9.69
C ARG A 221 1.39 -20.28 -10.68
N VAL A 222 0.73 -21.12 -11.45
CA VAL A 222 -0.39 -20.74 -12.30
C VAL A 222 -1.69 -20.57 -11.47
N GLN A 223 -2.51 -19.58 -11.77
CA GLN A 223 -3.92 -19.53 -11.35
C GLN A 223 -4.70 -20.54 -12.22
N ARG A 224 -4.94 -21.73 -11.67
CA ARG A 224 -5.33 -22.92 -12.43
C ARG A 224 -6.64 -22.80 -13.20
N SER A 225 -7.70 -22.36 -12.54
CA SER A 225 -9.03 -22.26 -13.17
C SER A 225 -9.12 -21.03 -14.07
N PRO A 226 -9.35 -21.18 -15.38
CA PRO A 226 -9.55 -20.04 -16.28
C PRO A 226 -10.75 -19.16 -15.89
N ILE A 227 -11.83 -19.74 -15.39
CA ILE A 227 -12.99 -19.00 -14.90
C ILE A 227 -12.62 -18.19 -13.66
N ASP A 228 -11.87 -18.78 -12.71
CA ASP A 228 -11.41 -18.06 -11.50
C ASP A 228 -10.46 -16.90 -11.84
N VAL A 229 -9.74 -16.97 -12.94
CA VAL A 229 -8.96 -15.83 -13.44
C VAL A 229 -9.89 -14.63 -13.69
N GLN A 230 -11.01 -14.82 -14.37
CA GLN A 230 -11.97 -13.75 -14.64
C GLN A 230 -12.68 -13.29 -13.37
N ASN A 231 -13.14 -14.23 -12.54
CA ASN A 231 -13.78 -13.94 -11.25
C ASN A 231 -12.85 -13.26 -10.25
N GLY A 232 -11.54 -13.31 -10.51
CA GLY A 232 -10.51 -12.67 -9.69
C GLY A 232 -10.39 -11.17 -9.89
N ARG A 233 -11.00 -10.58 -10.94
CA ARG A 233 -11.03 -9.12 -11.12
C ARG A 233 -11.74 -8.45 -9.96
N GLY A 234 -11.13 -7.37 -9.45
CA GLY A 234 -11.56 -6.69 -8.23
C GLY A 234 -11.10 -7.36 -6.93
N ARG A 235 -11.05 -8.70 -6.86
CA ARG A 235 -10.62 -9.44 -5.65
C ARG A 235 -9.15 -9.21 -5.30
N HIS A 236 -8.28 -9.10 -6.29
CA HIS A 236 -6.85 -8.88 -6.10
C HIS A 236 -6.57 -7.41 -5.79
N GLU A 237 -7.23 -6.51 -6.49
CA GLU A 237 -7.20 -5.08 -6.25
C GLU A 237 -7.68 -4.76 -4.83
N ALA A 238 -8.86 -5.30 -4.43
CA ALA A 238 -9.40 -5.13 -3.09
C ALA A 238 -8.47 -5.69 -1.99
N ALA A 239 -7.75 -6.78 -2.24
CA ALA A 239 -6.81 -7.33 -1.26
C ALA A 239 -5.62 -6.38 -1.00
N VAL A 240 -5.08 -5.73 -2.04
CA VAL A 240 -4.02 -4.73 -1.89
C VAL A 240 -4.54 -3.48 -1.20
N LEU A 241 -5.71 -2.98 -1.63
CA LEU A 241 -6.29 -1.77 -1.06
C LEU A 241 -6.78 -1.99 0.38
N GLY A 242 -7.26 -3.18 0.72
CA GLY A 242 -7.61 -3.56 2.10
C GLY A 242 -6.40 -3.48 3.03
N TRP A 243 -5.26 -4.00 2.59
CA TRP A 243 -3.99 -3.86 3.33
C TRP A 243 -3.59 -2.39 3.47
N ALA A 244 -3.64 -1.60 2.39
CA ALA A 244 -3.33 -0.17 2.44
C ALA A 244 -4.27 0.60 3.38
N CYS A 245 -5.56 0.23 3.43
CA CYS A 245 -6.52 0.79 4.37
C CYS A 245 -6.20 0.46 5.83
N SER A 246 -5.65 -0.73 6.12
CA SER A 246 -5.21 -1.12 7.46
C SER A 246 -4.02 -0.28 7.90
N VAL A 247 -3.00 -0.12 7.05
CA VAL A 247 -1.88 0.82 7.27
C VAL A 247 -2.41 2.23 7.56
N ALA A 248 -3.30 2.76 6.69
CA ALA A 248 -3.90 4.08 6.86
C ALA A 248 -4.71 4.20 8.17
N GLY A 249 -5.32 3.11 8.66
CA GLY A 249 -6.05 3.07 9.93
C GLY A 249 -5.16 3.33 11.13
N THR A 250 -3.98 2.73 11.16
CA THR A 250 -2.94 2.98 12.17
C THR A 250 -2.46 4.44 12.11
N LEU A 251 -2.17 4.93 10.91
CA LEU A 251 -1.66 6.27 10.68
C LEU A 251 -2.70 7.36 10.99
N GLU A 252 -3.98 7.13 10.75
CA GLU A 252 -5.04 8.09 11.06
C GLU A 252 -5.16 8.33 12.57
N LYS A 253 -4.97 7.30 13.42
CA LYS A 253 -4.93 7.47 14.87
C LYS A 253 -3.76 8.34 15.30
N TRP A 254 -2.57 8.07 14.76
CA TRP A 254 -1.38 8.88 15.03
C TRP A 254 -1.59 10.35 14.61
N LEU A 255 -2.16 10.59 13.44
CA LEU A 255 -2.44 11.93 12.94
C LEU A 255 -3.44 12.70 13.83
N TRP A 256 -4.40 11.99 14.44
CA TRP A 256 -5.28 12.60 15.44
C TRP A 256 -4.52 12.99 16.70
N ASP A 257 -3.63 12.13 17.19
CA ASP A 257 -2.82 12.47 18.36
C ASP A 257 -1.89 13.65 18.06
N VAL A 258 -1.24 13.69 16.90
CA VAL A 258 -0.40 14.82 16.48
C VAL A 258 -1.23 16.10 16.41
N GLN A 259 -2.45 16.06 15.86
CA GLN A 259 -3.35 17.22 15.81
C GLN A 259 -3.66 17.73 17.21
N LEU A 260 -4.06 16.84 18.13
CA LEU A 260 -4.40 17.18 19.51
C LEU A 260 -3.17 17.71 20.27
N TYR A 261 -2.04 17.01 20.20
CA TYR A 261 -0.85 17.35 20.95
C TYR A 261 -0.14 18.62 20.44
N SER A 262 -0.45 19.05 19.20
CA SER A 262 0.05 20.30 18.64
C SER A 262 -0.88 21.50 18.87
N MET A 263 -2.08 21.31 19.46
CA MET A 263 -2.98 22.40 19.85
C MET A 263 -2.32 23.30 20.91
N ASP A 264 -2.70 24.56 20.94
CA ASP A 264 -2.20 25.53 21.91
C ASP A 264 -2.48 25.10 23.38
N GLU A 265 -3.61 24.44 23.62
CA GLU A 265 -4.02 23.95 24.93
C GLU A 265 -3.17 22.80 25.46
N PHE A 266 -2.70 21.90 24.58
CA PHE A 266 -1.79 20.82 24.96
C PHE A 266 -0.33 21.25 24.82
N GLY A 267 0.07 21.71 23.63
CA GLY A 267 1.40 22.21 23.34
C GLY A 267 2.51 21.19 23.57
N PHE A 268 2.22 19.88 23.47
CA PHE A 268 3.19 18.79 23.69
C PHE A 268 4.09 18.56 22.49
N LEU A 269 3.56 18.85 21.30
CA LEU A 269 4.26 18.76 20.02
C LEU A 269 4.28 20.13 19.33
N GLY A 270 5.27 20.33 18.49
CA GLY A 270 5.33 21.41 17.51
C GLY A 270 5.66 20.85 16.14
N LEU A 271 5.23 21.57 15.10
CA LEU A 271 5.62 21.30 13.73
C LEU A 271 6.61 22.39 13.28
N PRO A 272 7.62 22.06 12.46
CA PRO A 272 8.46 23.05 11.82
C PRO A 272 7.64 24.01 10.96
N ASP A 273 8.08 25.27 10.84
CA ASP A 273 7.40 26.26 10.03
C ASP A 273 7.20 25.81 8.55
N ALA A 274 8.16 25.07 8.01
CA ALA A 274 8.10 24.51 6.68
C ALA A 274 6.98 23.44 6.50
N TYR A 275 6.39 22.94 7.58
CA TYR A 275 5.31 21.95 7.58
C TYR A 275 3.96 22.55 7.99
N THR A 276 3.89 23.88 8.11
CA THR A 276 2.68 24.61 8.50
C THR A 276 2.34 25.64 7.44
N THR A 277 1.08 26.06 7.41
CA THR A 277 0.63 27.19 6.58
C THR A 277 0.14 28.34 7.45
N GLY A 278 0.24 29.57 6.93
CA GLY A 278 -0.27 30.76 7.61
C GLY A 278 -1.75 31.00 7.33
N SER A 279 -2.27 32.04 8.00
CA SER A 279 -3.60 32.59 7.72
C SER A 279 -3.47 33.92 6.99
N SER A 280 -4.34 34.19 6.03
CA SER A 280 -4.37 35.48 5.29
C SER A 280 -4.78 36.67 6.15
N ILE A 281 -5.40 36.43 7.31
CA ILE A 281 -5.92 37.46 8.20
C ILE A 281 -5.42 37.35 9.65
N MET A 282 -4.80 36.26 10.02
CA MET A 282 -4.27 36.00 11.38
C MET A 282 -2.77 35.74 11.31
N PRO A 283 -1.91 36.72 11.43
CA PRO A 283 -0.46 36.59 11.18
C PRO A 283 0.25 35.66 12.16
N GLN A 284 -0.32 35.43 13.35
CA GLN A 284 0.23 34.51 14.35
C GLN A 284 -0.14 33.03 14.13
N LYS A 285 -1.14 32.76 13.27
CA LYS A 285 -1.71 31.41 13.13
C LYS A 285 -0.84 30.53 12.24
N LYS A 286 -0.49 29.35 12.75
CA LYS A 286 0.20 28.28 12.02
C LYS A 286 -0.69 27.04 11.98
N ASN A 287 -1.13 26.68 10.79
CA ASN A 287 -2.05 25.55 10.60
C ASN A 287 -1.27 24.26 10.34
N PRO A 288 -1.64 23.13 10.96
CA PRO A 288 -1.03 21.84 10.70
C PRO A 288 -1.64 21.16 9.45
N ASP A 289 -1.71 21.85 8.31
CA ASP A 289 -2.40 21.39 7.10
C ASP A 289 -1.90 20.02 6.61
N VAL A 290 -0.62 19.74 6.77
CA VAL A 290 -0.05 18.44 6.41
C VAL A 290 -0.69 17.30 7.20
N VAL A 291 -0.98 17.52 8.50
CA VAL A 291 -1.63 16.54 9.38
C VAL A 291 -3.10 16.35 8.98
N GLU A 292 -3.78 17.45 8.68
CA GLU A 292 -5.21 17.45 8.29
C GLU A 292 -5.42 16.77 6.95
N LEU A 293 -4.61 17.12 5.95
CA LEU A 293 -4.67 16.51 4.61
C LEU A 293 -4.28 15.03 4.65
N ALA A 294 -3.24 14.64 5.38
CA ALA A 294 -2.87 13.25 5.54
C ALA A 294 -4.01 12.42 6.17
N ARG A 295 -4.68 12.96 7.18
CA ARG A 295 -5.88 12.35 7.78
C ARG A 295 -7.04 12.27 6.79
N GLY A 296 -7.23 13.30 5.96
CA GLY A 296 -8.21 13.30 4.85
C GLY A 296 -7.91 12.20 3.84
N ARG A 297 -6.64 12.03 3.45
CA ARG A 297 -6.19 10.96 2.53
C ARG A 297 -6.45 9.55 3.06
N CYS A 298 -6.28 9.31 4.36
CA CYS A 298 -6.65 8.01 4.96
C CYS A 298 -8.13 7.67 4.74
N ARG A 299 -9.02 8.66 4.75
CA ARG A 299 -10.47 8.46 4.52
C ARG A 299 -10.80 8.34 3.04
N GLU A 300 -10.16 9.13 2.19
CA GLU A 300 -10.27 9.03 0.73
C GLU A 300 -9.90 7.62 0.26
N LEU A 301 -8.80 7.06 0.77
CA LEU A 301 -8.35 5.70 0.47
C LEU A 301 -9.42 4.65 0.78
N ARG A 302 -10.10 4.75 1.91
CA ARG A 302 -11.23 3.86 2.24
C ARG A 302 -12.39 3.99 1.25
N GLY A 303 -12.67 5.22 0.80
CA GLY A 303 -13.68 5.46 -0.23
C GLY A 303 -13.33 4.80 -1.55
N LEU A 304 -12.07 4.90 -2.00
CA LEU A 304 -11.57 4.27 -3.22
C LEU A 304 -11.59 2.73 -3.12
N ALA A 305 -11.18 2.17 -1.97
CA ALA A 305 -11.22 0.73 -1.73
C ALA A 305 -12.67 0.20 -1.77
N HIS A 306 -13.59 0.90 -1.13
CA HIS A 306 -15.01 0.55 -1.17
C HIS A 306 -15.60 0.66 -2.60
N GLN A 307 -15.17 1.65 -3.38
CA GLN A 307 -15.58 1.76 -4.79
C GLN A 307 -15.14 0.53 -5.59
N VAL A 308 -13.91 0.04 -5.40
CA VAL A 308 -13.42 -1.17 -6.05
C VAL A 308 -14.27 -2.39 -5.66
N GLU A 309 -14.56 -2.57 -4.38
CA GLU A 309 -15.39 -3.66 -3.89
C GLU A 309 -16.82 -3.59 -4.44
N ALA A 310 -17.42 -2.40 -4.47
CA ALA A 310 -18.78 -2.19 -4.96
C ALA A 310 -18.91 -2.48 -6.46
N ILE A 311 -17.93 -2.06 -7.28
CA ILE A 311 -17.92 -2.35 -8.72
C ILE A 311 -17.72 -3.85 -8.99
N ALA A 312 -16.86 -4.51 -8.23
CA ALA A 312 -16.57 -5.93 -8.40
C ALA A 312 -17.69 -6.85 -7.89
N GLY A 313 -18.51 -6.34 -6.98
CA GLY A 313 -19.60 -7.10 -6.33
C GLY A 313 -20.82 -7.28 -7.21
N GLY A 314 -21.63 -8.32 -6.90
CA GLY A 314 -22.93 -8.51 -7.51
C GLY A 314 -22.95 -8.97 -8.97
N LEU A 315 -21.80 -9.30 -9.56
CA LEU A 315 -21.68 -9.75 -10.94
C LEU A 315 -21.76 -11.29 -11.04
N PRO A 316 -22.35 -11.82 -12.10
CA PRO A 316 -22.26 -13.25 -12.42
C PRO A 316 -20.81 -13.68 -12.65
N SER A 317 -20.58 -15.00 -12.62
CA SER A 317 -19.28 -15.58 -12.94
C SER A 317 -18.80 -15.21 -14.34
N SER A 318 -17.47 -15.10 -14.53
CA SER A 318 -16.77 -14.76 -15.76
C SER A 318 -16.58 -13.26 -15.96
N TYR A 319 -16.17 -12.82 -17.16
CA TYR A 319 -15.83 -11.44 -17.45
C TYR A 319 -17.06 -10.56 -17.71
N HIS A 320 -17.04 -9.34 -17.14
CA HIS A 320 -18.00 -8.28 -17.39
C HIS A 320 -17.25 -6.96 -17.63
N ARG A 321 -17.79 -6.09 -18.51
CA ARG A 321 -17.15 -4.82 -18.85
C ARG A 321 -17.14 -3.83 -17.67
N ASP A 322 -17.96 -4.04 -16.65
CA ASP A 322 -17.93 -3.32 -15.38
C ASP A 322 -16.52 -3.26 -14.77
N PHE A 323 -15.73 -4.32 -14.94
CA PHE A 323 -14.36 -4.39 -14.45
C PHE A 323 -13.41 -3.35 -15.06
N GLN A 324 -13.77 -2.72 -16.17
CA GLN A 324 -13.02 -1.59 -16.73
C GLN A 324 -12.94 -0.44 -15.73
N LEU A 325 -14.01 -0.20 -14.97
CA LEU A 325 -14.12 0.88 -13.99
C LEU A 325 -13.24 0.66 -12.73
N LEU A 326 -12.67 -0.51 -12.52
CA LEU A 326 -11.79 -0.80 -11.39
C LEU A 326 -10.43 -0.11 -11.50
N LYS A 327 -9.93 0.17 -12.71
CA LYS A 327 -8.58 0.67 -12.93
C LYS A 327 -8.34 2.03 -12.28
N SER A 328 -9.21 3.00 -12.54
CA SER A 328 -9.07 4.37 -12.01
C SER A 328 -9.00 4.43 -10.48
N PRO A 329 -9.96 3.88 -9.73
CA PRO A 329 -9.89 3.94 -8.26
C PRO A 329 -8.72 3.14 -7.69
N THR A 330 -8.32 2.02 -8.33
CA THR A 330 -7.15 1.25 -7.89
C THR A 330 -5.87 2.08 -8.02
N LEU A 331 -5.62 2.69 -9.19
CA LEU A 331 -4.42 3.50 -9.43
C LEU A 331 -4.40 4.76 -8.53
N ALA A 332 -5.55 5.41 -8.35
CA ALA A 332 -5.67 6.56 -7.46
C ALA A 332 -5.34 6.18 -6.01
N ALA A 333 -5.85 5.04 -5.54
CA ALA A 333 -5.59 4.55 -4.19
C ALA A 333 -4.12 4.21 -3.96
N LEU A 334 -3.46 3.55 -4.92
CA LEU A 334 -2.03 3.24 -4.86
C LEU A 334 -1.19 4.52 -4.82
N GLY A 335 -1.49 5.51 -5.67
CA GLY A 335 -0.82 6.81 -5.68
C GLY A 335 -0.99 7.57 -4.36
N SER A 336 -2.23 7.66 -3.85
CA SER A 336 -2.55 8.31 -2.57
C SER A 336 -1.83 7.64 -1.39
N THR A 337 -1.72 6.30 -1.39
CA THR A 337 -0.98 5.56 -0.36
C THR A 337 0.51 5.87 -0.39
N ARG A 338 1.13 5.93 -1.57
CA ARG A 338 2.55 6.30 -1.72
C ARG A 338 2.82 7.70 -1.17
N GLU A 339 2.02 8.70 -1.60
CA GLU A 339 2.14 10.08 -1.09
C GLU A 339 2.02 10.14 0.42
N LEU A 340 1.02 9.46 0.99
CA LEU A 340 0.81 9.42 2.43
C LEU A 340 2.05 8.90 3.17
N LEU A 341 2.58 7.74 2.76
CA LEU A 341 3.76 7.14 3.38
C LEU A 341 4.99 8.04 3.24
N ASP A 342 5.22 8.64 2.07
CA ASP A 342 6.35 9.55 1.82
C ASP A 342 6.30 10.80 2.71
N VAL A 343 5.13 11.40 2.84
CA VAL A 343 4.93 12.58 3.67
C VAL A 343 5.14 12.25 5.14
N LEU A 344 4.57 11.13 5.61
CA LEU A 344 4.66 10.77 7.03
C LEU A 344 6.07 10.30 7.44
N THR A 345 6.80 9.65 6.55
CA THR A 345 8.21 9.31 6.79
C THR A 345 9.08 10.55 7.03
N ARG A 346 8.73 11.69 6.42
CA ARG A 346 9.39 12.97 6.67
C ARG A 346 8.83 13.69 7.90
N LEU A 347 7.55 13.54 8.19
CA LEU A 347 6.89 14.24 9.29
C LEU A 347 7.30 13.70 10.66
N VAL A 348 7.39 12.37 10.83
CA VAL A 348 7.72 11.74 12.12
C VAL A 348 9.03 12.28 12.73
N PRO A 349 10.19 12.30 12.02
CA PRO A 349 11.42 12.82 12.59
C PRO A 349 11.43 14.35 12.73
N ALA A 350 10.53 15.06 12.05
CA ALA A 350 10.45 16.51 12.08
C ALA A 350 9.62 17.05 13.28
N LEU A 351 8.88 16.19 13.98
CA LEU A 351 8.10 16.60 15.15
C LEU A 351 9.00 17.14 16.25
N GLN A 352 8.60 18.28 16.79
CA GLN A 352 9.29 18.95 17.89
C GLN A 352 8.64 18.58 19.22
N VAL A 353 9.25 17.66 19.98
CA VAL A 353 8.76 17.27 21.30
C VAL A 353 9.04 18.39 22.30
N LYS A 354 7.98 18.89 22.95
CA LYS A 354 8.03 19.93 23.97
C LYS A 354 7.95 19.31 25.37
N ALA A 355 9.08 18.74 25.78
CA ALA A 355 9.19 17.95 27.01
C ALA A 355 8.68 18.68 28.25
N ASP A 356 8.99 20.00 28.40
CA ASP A 356 8.54 20.78 29.56
C ASP A 356 7.01 20.95 29.62
N ALA A 357 6.34 21.10 28.47
CA ALA A 357 4.88 21.20 28.43
C ALA A 357 4.22 19.88 28.83
N ALA A 358 4.71 18.78 28.29
CA ALA A 358 4.22 17.45 28.62
C ALA A 358 4.49 17.09 30.10
N ALA A 359 5.67 17.43 30.62
CA ALA A 359 6.01 17.23 32.05
C ALA A 359 5.09 18.01 32.99
N ARG A 360 4.79 19.30 32.69
CA ARG A 360 3.84 20.10 33.47
C ARG A 360 2.43 19.52 33.46
N ALA A 361 2.01 18.90 32.35
CA ALA A 361 0.70 18.25 32.24
C ALA A 361 0.63 16.89 32.96
N SER A 362 1.80 16.31 33.32
CA SER A 362 1.93 15.05 34.05
C SER A 362 1.90 15.31 35.55
N ASP A 363 0.72 15.63 36.08
CA ASP A 363 0.52 15.88 37.52
C ASP A 363 0.52 14.59 38.36
N ASP A 364 0.48 14.76 39.69
CA ASP A 364 0.52 13.64 40.65
C ASP A 364 -0.62 12.65 40.47
N THR A 365 -1.80 13.10 40.03
CA THR A 365 -2.98 12.23 39.89
C THR A 365 -2.79 11.09 38.90
N LEU A 366 -1.91 11.26 37.89
CA LEU A 366 -1.54 10.21 36.96
C LEU A 366 -0.91 8.98 37.64
N TYR A 367 -0.25 9.21 38.80
CA TYR A 367 0.46 8.17 39.54
C TYR A 367 -0.40 7.43 40.56
N ALA A 368 -1.73 7.70 40.59
CA ALA A 368 -2.62 7.09 41.61
C ALA A 368 -2.59 5.56 41.53
N ALA A 369 -2.63 4.96 40.36
CA ALA A 369 -2.52 3.51 40.22
C ALA A 369 -1.12 2.99 40.61
N HIS A 370 -0.05 3.70 40.25
CA HIS A 370 1.31 3.35 40.64
C HIS A 370 1.49 3.37 42.16
N HIS A 371 0.93 4.37 42.83
CA HIS A 371 0.95 4.47 44.27
C HIS A 371 0.20 3.30 44.93
N ALA A 372 -0.98 2.93 44.42
CA ALA A 372 -1.70 1.75 44.90
C ALA A 372 -0.88 0.47 44.71
N TYR A 373 -0.18 0.31 43.59
CA TYR A 373 0.72 -0.85 43.39
C TYR A 373 1.94 -0.82 44.34
N ALA A 374 2.46 0.35 44.68
CA ALA A 374 3.53 0.47 45.67
C ALA A 374 3.09 0.01 47.05
N LEU A 375 1.86 0.35 47.47
CA LEU A 375 1.27 -0.16 48.73
C LEU A 375 1.06 -1.68 48.67
N VAL A 376 0.65 -2.21 47.52
CA VAL A 376 0.55 -3.68 47.33
C VAL A 376 1.91 -4.37 47.47
N ALA A 377 2.96 -3.78 46.92
CA ALA A 377 4.32 -4.30 47.07
C ALA A 377 4.82 -4.30 48.53
N GLN A 378 4.22 -3.46 49.37
CA GLN A 378 4.45 -3.43 50.81
C GLN A 378 3.55 -4.41 51.59
N GLY A 379 2.75 -5.22 50.90
CA GLY A 379 1.91 -6.29 51.51
C GLY A 379 0.44 -5.91 51.68
N GLN A 380 -0.01 -4.74 51.22
CA GLN A 380 -1.42 -4.35 51.34
C GLN A 380 -2.27 -5.04 50.26
N ALA A 381 -3.52 -5.40 50.58
CA ALA A 381 -4.45 -5.93 49.60
C ALA A 381 -4.82 -4.81 48.57
N PHE A 382 -4.86 -5.12 47.27
CA PHE A 382 -5.10 -4.12 46.21
C PHE A 382 -6.38 -3.29 46.42
N ARG A 383 -7.48 -3.90 46.88
CA ARG A 383 -8.74 -3.21 47.16
C ARG A 383 -8.63 -2.15 48.25
N ASP A 384 -7.83 -2.45 49.27
CA ASP A 384 -7.62 -1.53 50.39
C ASP A 384 -6.69 -0.41 50.01
N ALA A 385 -5.60 -0.71 49.27
CA ALA A 385 -4.72 0.27 48.66
C ALA A 385 -5.49 1.23 47.74
N TYR A 386 -6.32 0.68 46.86
CA TYR A 386 -7.17 1.49 45.94
C TYR A 386 -8.09 2.46 46.71
N LYS A 387 -8.80 1.96 47.78
CA LYS A 387 -9.66 2.78 48.61
C LYS A 387 -8.88 3.83 49.41
N GLN A 388 -7.70 3.52 49.85
CA GLN A 388 -6.80 4.43 50.55
C GLN A 388 -6.40 5.58 49.62
N VAL A 389 -5.86 5.26 48.43
CA VAL A 389 -5.46 6.26 47.44
C VAL A 389 -6.64 7.13 47.03
N GLY A 390 -7.84 6.54 46.86
CA GLY A 390 -9.06 7.28 46.54
C GLY A 390 -9.41 8.30 47.62
N ARG A 391 -9.26 7.97 48.91
CA ARG A 391 -9.46 8.91 50.03
C ARG A 391 -8.42 10.03 50.02
N GLU A 392 -7.14 9.68 49.90
CA GLU A 392 -6.03 10.65 49.83
C GLU A 392 -6.22 11.68 48.73
N LEU A 393 -6.74 11.25 47.55
CA LEU A 393 -7.07 12.17 46.43
C LEU A 393 -8.21 13.14 46.79
N VAL A 394 -9.27 12.64 47.44
CA VAL A 394 -10.41 13.47 47.88
C VAL A 394 -10.03 14.46 48.98
N GLU A 395 -9.19 14.00 49.91
CA GLU A 395 -8.72 14.83 51.06
C GLU A 395 -7.57 15.80 50.65
N GLY A 396 -7.01 15.68 49.45
CA GLY A 396 -5.89 16.51 48.97
C GLY A 396 -4.56 16.18 49.64
N THR A 397 -4.47 14.99 50.30
CA THR A 397 -3.28 14.51 51.02
C THR A 397 -2.41 13.61 50.15
N PHE A 398 -2.86 13.26 48.94
CA PHE A 398 -2.16 12.38 48.01
C PHE A 398 -0.78 12.93 47.61
N ARG A 399 0.26 12.17 47.89
CA ARG A 399 1.65 12.49 47.52
C ARG A 399 2.35 11.21 47.03
N PRO A 400 2.30 10.92 45.74
CA PRO A 400 2.95 9.72 45.18
C PRO A 400 4.46 9.90 45.09
N ASP A 401 5.17 8.78 45.29
CA ASP A 401 6.56 8.70 44.80
C ASP A 401 6.54 8.39 43.29
N ARG A 402 6.85 9.38 42.47
CA ARG A 402 6.84 9.27 41.01
C ARG A 402 7.91 8.31 40.48
N GLY A 403 8.96 7.99 41.28
CA GLY A 403 10.06 7.12 40.89
C GLY A 403 9.92 5.69 41.41
N ALA A 404 8.96 5.42 42.31
CA ALA A 404 8.87 4.16 43.05
C ALA A 404 8.66 2.92 42.19
N LEU A 405 7.92 3.04 41.09
CA LEU A 405 7.61 1.91 40.22
C LEU A 405 7.65 2.35 38.74
N THR A 406 8.45 1.64 37.95
CA THR A 406 8.47 1.75 36.50
C THR A 406 8.07 0.41 35.90
N ALA A 407 7.22 0.41 34.87
CA ALA A 407 6.85 -0.79 34.14
C ALA A 407 8.05 -1.32 33.34
N THR A 408 8.69 -2.38 33.85
CA THR A 408 9.91 -2.98 33.28
C THR A 408 9.64 -4.23 32.45
N HIS A 409 8.40 -4.71 32.45
CA HIS A 409 7.98 -5.79 31.55
C HIS A 409 8.10 -5.36 30.08
N LEU A 410 8.20 -6.32 29.19
CA LEU A 410 8.24 -6.06 27.75
C LEU A 410 7.02 -5.21 27.31
N GLY A 411 7.26 -4.14 26.57
CA GLY A 411 6.24 -3.16 26.16
C GLY A 411 5.91 -2.09 27.22
N GLY A 412 6.49 -2.14 28.41
CA GLY A 412 6.37 -1.08 29.41
C GLY A 412 7.29 0.12 29.13
N ALA A 413 7.02 1.27 29.77
CA ALA A 413 7.82 2.50 29.60
C ALA A 413 9.31 2.32 29.94
N GLY A 414 9.66 1.38 30.83
CA GLY A 414 11.04 1.03 31.17
C GLY A 414 11.65 -0.05 30.26
N ASN A 415 10.88 -0.64 29.36
CA ASN A 415 11.34 -1.66 28.43
C ASN A 415 10.45 -1.69 27.17
N LEU A 416 10.71 -0.79 26.25
CA LEU A 416 9.91 -0.60 25.03
C LEU A 416 9.96 -1.77 24.03
N GLY A 417 10.86 -2.74 24.19
CA GLY A 417 11.03 -3.84 23.24
C GLY A 417 11.72 -3.44 21.93
N LEU A 418 12.44 -2.31 21.92
CA LEU A 418 13.10 -1.79 20.72
C LEU A 418 14.02 -2.80 20.00
N PRO A 419 14.83 -3.63 20.70
CA PRO A 419 15.66 -4.62 20.02
C PRO A 419 14.83 -5.61 19.20
N GLN A 420 13.75 -6.14 19.76
CA GLN A 420 12.85 -7.10 19.10
C GLN A 420 12.17 -6.48 17.88
N ALA A 421 11.61 -5.27 18.04
CA ALA A 421 10.97 -4.56 16.94
C ALA A 421 11.94 -4.22 15.79
N ARG A 422 13.20 -3.90 16.11
CA ARG A 422 14.25 -3.70 15.09
C ARG A 422 14.63 -4.98 14.36
N GLU A 423 14.65 -6.12 15.05
CA GLU A 423 14.87 -7.43 14.45
C GLU A 423 13.73 -7.79 13.48
N GLU A 424 12.48 -7.58 13.89
CA GLU A 424 11.30 -7.79 13.04
C GLU A 424 11.33 -6.88 11.80
N LEU A 425 11.67 -5.60 11.96
CA LEU A 425 11.84 -4.68 10.84
C LEU A 425 12.95 -5.14 9.89
N ALA A 426 14.08 -5.59 10.42
CA ALA A 426 15.18 -6.11 9.60
C ALA A 426 14.77 -7.36 8.80
N ALA A 427 14.02 -8.27 9.42
CA ALA A 427 13.48 -9.46 8.76
C ALA A 427 12.45 -9.10 7.66
N ALA A 428 11.60 -8.09 7.91
CA ALA A 428 10.66 -7.59 6.92
C ALA A 428 11.36 -6.96 5.71
N ARG A 429 12.37 -6.11 5.95
CA ARG A 429 13.20 -5.51 4.90
C ARG A 429 13.93 -6.57 4.06
N ALA A 430 14.56 -7.55 4.71
CA ALA A 430 15.27 -8.63 4.02
C ALA A 430 14.33 -9.42 3.11
N TRP A 431 13.10 -9.69 3.54
CA TRP A 431 12.09 -10.37 2.73
C TRP A 431 11.66 -9.50 1.53
N LEU A 432 11.40 -8.21 1.74
CA LEU A 432 11.02 -7.26 0.68
C LEU A 432 12.12 -7.17 -0.38
N ASP A 433 13.37 -6.97 0.04
CA ASP A 433 14.54 -6.86 -0.83
C ASP A 433 14.78 -8.15 -1.62
N GLY A 434 14.65 -9.31 -0.96
CA GLY A 434 14.78 -10.62 -1.60
C GLY A 434 13.70 -10.85 -2.65
N THR A 435 12.46 -10.50 -2.32
CA THR A 435 11.31 -10.65 -3.23
C THR A 435 11.40 -9.68 -4.41
N HIS A 436 11.78 -8.42 -4.16
CA HIS A 436 11.97 -7.43 -5.21
C HIS A 436 13.07 -7.87 -6.20
N ARG A 437 14.21 -8.34 -5.69
CA ARG A 437 15.28 -8.88 -6.54
C ARG A 437 14.80 -10.06 -7.39
N ALA A 438 14.09 -11.01 -6.80
CA ALA A 438 13.56 -12.16 -7.54
C ALA A 438 12.60 -11.75 -8.68
N VAL A 439 11.76 -10.74 -8.46
CA VAL A 439 10.87 -10.17 -9.48
C VAL A 439 11.67 -9.47 -10.58
N ALA A 440 12.64 -8.65 -10.21
CA ALA A 440 13.51 -7.96 -11.17
C ALA A 440 14.33 -8.91 -12.03
N ASP A 441 14.91 -9.94 -11.42
CA ASP A 441 15.67 -10.99 -12.13
C ASP A 441 14.77 -11.79 -13.09
N ALA A 442 13.52 -12.06 -12.71
CA ALA A 442 12.55 -12.70 -13.59
C ALA A 442 12.21 -11.81 -14.79
N ALA A 443 11.94 -10.53 -14.57
CA ALA A 443 11.70 -9.58 -15.66
C ALA A 443 12.92 -9.47 -16.60
N ALA A 444 14.14 -9.42 -16.08
CA ALA A 444 15.36 -9.39 -16.88
C ALA A 444 15.50 -10.63 -17.76
N ARG A 445 15.18 -11.82 -17.23
CA ARG A 445 15.21 -13.07 -18.01
C ARG A 445 14.21 -13.10 -19.17
N VAL A 446 13.10 -12.38 -19.08
CA VAL A 446 12.12 -12.28 -20.20
C VAL A 446 12.77 -11.64 -21.42
N TRP A 447 13.62 -10.65 -21.23
CA TRP A 447 14.29 -9.91 -22.29
C TRP A 447 15.53 -10.60 -22.85
N THR A 448 16.12 -11.56 -22.13
CA THR A 448 17.29 -12.31 -22.56
C THR A 448 16.85 -13.52 -23.40
N LEU A 449 17.25 -13.53 -24.68
CA LEU A 449 16.90 -14.59 -25.65
C LEU A 449 18.03 -15.59 -25.82
#